data_b7b9a48aa33d0b68f54c33708fee9489
#
_entry.id   b7b9a48aa33d0b68f54c33708fee9489
#
_cell.length_a   1.000
_cell.length_b   1.000
_cell.length_c   1.000
_cell.angle_alpha   90.00
_cell.angle_beta   90.00
_cell.angle_gamma   90.00
#
_symmetry.space_group_name_H-M   'P 1'
#
loop_
_entity.id
_entity.type
_entity.pdbx_description
1 polymer ?
#
loop_
_entity_poly.entity_id
_entity_poly.type
_entity_poly.pdbx_seq_one_letter_code
_entity_poly.pdbx_strand_id
1 'polypeptide(L)'
;VNIHDAIKIGSPDREQYIENYITTLERLGQAGIHMVCYNFMPVFDWTRTELARMRPDGSTVLAYNQAAVDAIDPAKMFESIAGDMNGTVMPGWEPERMAHVKELFEMYKDVDDEKLFANLKYFLERIMPTCDKYNINMAIHPDDPAWSVFGLPRIIINKQNILRMLK
;
A
#
# COMPACT_ATOMS: atom_id res chain seq x y z
N VAL A 1 -8.00 -6.07 -1.67
CA VAL A 1 -8.86 -4.86 -1.74
C VAL A 1 -8.06 -3.67 -1.26
N ASN A 2 -7.91 -2.65 -2.11
CA ASN A 2 -7.13 -1.46 -1.80
C ASN A 2 -7.83 -0.60 -0.73
N ILE A 3 -7.02 0.02 0.13
CA ILE A 3 -7.47 0.96 1.15
C ILE A 3 -7.16 2.38 0.67
N HIS A 4 -8.18 3.25 0.71
CA HIS A 4 -8.06 4.63 0.24
C HIS A 4 -7.09 5.45 1.10
N ASP A 5 -6.34 6.37 0.48
CA ASP A 5 -5.34 7.19 1.17
C ASP A 5 -5.95 8.04 2.30
N ALA A 6 -7.19 8.52 2.15
CA ALA A 6 -7.92 9.21 3.22
C ALA A 6 -7.97 8.43 4.54
N ILE A 7 -8.08 7.10 4.50
CA ILE A 7 -8.03 6.24 5.69
C ILE A 7 -6.62 6.20 6.24
N LYS A 8 -5.61 6.01 5.37
CA LYS A 8 -4.21 5.88 5.77
C LYS A 8 -3.66 7.14 6.43
N ILE A 9 -4.05 8.34 5.95
CA ILE A 9 -3.63 9.62 6.54
C ILE A 9 -4.51 10.08 7.72
N GLY A 10 -5.67 9.46 7.91
CA GLY A 10 -6.63 9.84 8.94
C GLY A 10 -7.36 11.15 8.63
N SER A 11 -7.71 11.38 7.36
CA SER A 11 -8.40 12.61 6.94
C SER A 11 -9.81 12.73 7.54
N PRO A 12 -10.39 13.94 7.58
CA PRO A 12 -11.74 14.16 8.13
C PRO A 12 -12.84 13.36 7.44
N ASP A 13 -12.66 13.05 6.16
CA ASP A 13 -13.61 12.30 5.33
C ASP A 13 -13.36 10.77 5.32
N ARG A 14 -12.38 10.27 6.10
CA ARG A 14 -12.04 8.84 6.17
C ARG A 14 -13.23 7.93 6.45
N GLU A 15 -14.23 8.42 7.23
CA GLU A 15 -15.41 7.64 7.59
C GLU A 15 -16.21 7.19 6.36
N GLN A 16 -16.36 8.06 5.38
CA GLN A 16 -17.05 7.72 4.13
C GLN A 16 -16.34 6.56 3.39
N TYR A 17 -15.01 6.58 3.36
CA TYR A 17 -14.23 5.52 2.72
C TYR A 17 -14.23 4.22 3.52
N ILE A 18 -14.28 4.29 4.85
CA ILE A 18 -14.45 3.13 5.72
C ILE A 18 -15.83 2.49 5.49
N GLU A 19 -16.91 3.26 5.41
CA GLU A 19 -18.25 2.75 5.11
C GLU A 19 -18.33 2.10 3.71
N ASN A 20 -17.65 2.67 2.72
CA ASN A 20 -17.52 2.05 1.40
C ASN A 20 -16.77 0.71 1.47
N TYR A 21 -15.73 0.62 2.31
CA TYR A 21 -14.98 -0.62 2.53
C TYR A 21 -15.84 -1.67 3.24
N ILE A 22 -16.58 -1.28 4.28
CA ILE A 22 -17.55 -2.13 4.99
C ILE A 22 -18.58 -2.69 3.99
N THR A 23 -19.16 -1.85 3.15
CA THR A 23 -20.10 -2.28 2.11
C THR A 23 -19.46 -3.32 1.16
N THR A 24 -18.18 -3.14 0.84
CA THR A 24 -17.44 -4.10 0.01
C THR A 24 -17.28 -5.43 0.74
N LEU A 25 -16.90 -5.43 2.02
CA LEU A 25 -16.78 -6.64 2.85
C LEU A 25 -18.11 -7.38 2.96
N GLU A 26 -19.23 -6.66 3.15
CA GLU A 26 -20.56 -7.26 3.19
C GLU A 26 -20.90 -8.00 1.88
N ARG A 27 -20.61 -7.38 0.74
CA ARG A 27 -20.83 -8.00 -0.58
C ARG A 27 -19.95 -9.23 -0.79
N LEU A 28 -18.69 -9.16 -0.37
CA LEU A 28 -17.76 -10.29 -0.44
C LEU A 28 -18.22 -11.44 0.46
N GLY A 29 -18.65 -11.14 1.68
CA GLY A 29 -19.20 -12.14 2.60
C GLY A 29 -20.47 -12.79 2.09
N GLN A 30 -21.40 -12.03 1.51
CA GLN A 30 -22.61 -12.53 0.86
C GLN A 30 -22.28 -13.43 -0.35
N ALA A 31 -21.16 -13.16 -1.04
CA ALA A 31 -20.66 -13.98 -2.13
C ALA A 31 -19.87 -15.23 -1.66
N GLY A 32 -19.75 -15.46 -0.34
CA GLY A 32 -19.02 -16.60 0.23
C GLY A 32 -17.49 -16.43 0.20
N ILE A 33 -16.97 -15.21 0.12
CA ILE A 33 -15.53 -14.94 0.15
C ILE A 33 -15.13 -14.65 1.59
N HIS A 34 -14.31 -15.54 2.16
CA HIS A 34 -13.91 -15.53 3.56
C HIS A 34 -12.45 -15.12 3.81
N MET A 35 -11.73 -14.68 2.79
CA MET A 35 -10.37 -14.19 2.90
C MET A 35 -10.20 -12.93 2.05
N VAL A 36 -9.78 -11.83 2.67
CA VAL A 36 -9.53 -10.56 1.99
C VAL A 36 -8.09 -10.12 2.24
N CYS A 37 -7.29 -10.10 1.18
CA CYS A 37 -5.94 -9.55 1.22
C CYS A 37 -5.98 -8.04 1.03
N TYR A 38 -5.18 -7.32 1.84
CA TYR A 38 -5.03 -5.87 1.77
C TYR A 38 -3.59 -5.47 2.10
N ASN A 39 -3.20 -4.24 1.80
CA ASN A 39 -1.98 -3.61 2.30
C ASN A 39 -2.31 -2.22 2.89
N PHE A 40 -1.36 -1.65 3.65
CA PHE A 40 -1.49 -0.31 4.23
C PHE A 40 -0.32 0.58 3.86
N MET A 41 0.32 0.31 2.73
CA MET A 41 1.48 1.04 2.22
C MET A 41 1.08 2.43 1.71
N PRO A 42 1.73 3.52 2.18
CA PRO A 42 1.53 4.87 1.66
C PRO A 42 1.94 4.99 0.20
N VAL A 43 1.13 5.64 -0.60
CA VAL A 43 1.32 6.04 -2.00
C VAL A 43 1.62 4.86 -2.93
N PHE A 44 2.73 4.16 -2.70
CA PHE A 44 3.17 3.04 -3.53
C PHE A 44 2.98 1.72 -2.79
N ASP A 45 2.50 0.71 -3.51
CA ASP A 45 2.46 -0.65 -3.04
C ASP A 45 3.90 -1.22 -3.04
N TRP A 46 4.15 -2.37 -3.65
CA TRP A 46 5.52 -2.87 -3.79
C TRP A 46 6.33 -2.05 -4.81
N THR A 47 7.61 -1.83 -4.54
CA THR A 47 8.50 -0.99 -5.36
C THR A 47 9.61 -1.83 -5.97
N ARG A 48 9.86 -1.66 -7.27
CA ARG A 48 10.95 -2.31 -8.00
C ARG A 48 11.67 -1.29 -8.88
N THR A 49 12.97 -1.52 -9.11
CA THR A 49 13.78 -0.71 -10.02
C THR A 49 14.00 -1.38 -11.37
N GLU A 50 13.81 -2.70 -11.44
CA GLU A 50 13.91 -3.49 -12.67
C GLU A 50 12.77 -4.53 -12.67
N LEU A 51 12.02 -4.59 -13.75
CA LEU A 51 10.91 -5.55 -13.90
C LEU A 51 11.33 -6.86 -14.56
N ALA A 52 12.49 -6.91 -15.20
CA ALA A 52 12.96 -8.06 -15.96
C ALA A 52 14.49 -8.23 -15.89
N ARG A 53 15.04 -8.23 -14.66
CA ARG A 53 16.48 -8.51 -14.49
C ARG A 53 16.77 -9.94 -14.92
N MET A 54 17.66 -10.08 -15.89
CA MET A 54 18.10 -11.38 -16.39
C MET A 54 18.94 -12.11 -15.35
N ARG A 55 18.68 -13.39 -15.14
CA ARG A 55 19.47 -14.30 -14.31
C ARG A 55 20.40 -15.16 -15.18
N PRO A 56 21.45 -15.77 -14.59
CA PRO A 56 22.37 -16.66 -15.33
C PRO A 56 21.71 -17.85 -16.02
N ASP A 57 20.56 -18.30 -15.52
CA ASP A 57 19.77 -19.41 -16.08
C ASP A 57 18.84 -18.99 -17.22
N GLY A 58 18.87 -17.71 -17.62
CA GLY A 58 18.01 -17.15 -18.65
C GLY A 58 16.60 -16.75 -18.18
N SER A 59 16.24 -16.98 -16.92
CA SER A 59 14.99 -16.48 -16.36
C SER A 59 15.08 -14.98 -16.04
N THR A 60 13.93 -14.32 -15.87
CA THR A 60 13.84 -12.93 -15.40
C THR A 60 13.22 -12.85 -14.03
N VAL A 61 13.64 -11.85 -13.25
CA VAL A 61 13.10 -11.56 -11.92
C VAL A 61 12.88 -10.07 -11.73
N LEU A 62 11.93 -9.73 -10.86
CA LEU A 62 11.80 -8.40 -10.32
C LEU A 62 13.00 -8.11 -9.41
N ALA A 63 13.58 -6.92 -9.48
CA ALA A 63 14.71 -6.54 -8.66
C ALA A 63 14.54 -5.13 -8.07
N TYR A 64 15.10 -4.94 -6.88
CA TYR A 64 15.17 -3.65 -6.19
C TYR A 64 16.63 -3.25 -5.98
N ASN A 65 16.93 -2.00 -6.25
CA ASN A 65 18.24 -1.40 -6.01
C ASN A 65 18.06 -0.07 -5.27
N GLN A 66 18.52 0.00 -4.02
CA GLN A 66 18.38 1.19 -3.19
C GLN A 66 19.05 2.41 -3.81
N ALA A 67 20.26 2.28 -4.35
CA ALA A 67 20.97 3.40 -4.95
C ALA A 67 20.23 3.97 -6.18
N ALA A 68 19.54 3.12 -6.93
CA ALA A 68 18.70 3.58 -8.03
C ALA A 68 17.47 4.33 -7.53
N VAL A 69 16.85 3.87 -6.44
CA VAL A 69 15.71 4.57 -5.79
C VAL A 69 16.17 5.92 -5.24
N ASP A 70 17.30 5.96 -4.54
CA ASP A 70 17.83 7.20 -3.94
C ASP A 70 18.22 8.25 -4.99
N ALA A 71 18.51 7.82 -6.21
CA ALA A 71 18.81 8.71 -7.34
C ALA A 71 17.55 9.29 -8.01
N ILE A 72 16.36 8.77 -7.68
CA ILE A 72 15.08 9.25 -8.23
C ILE A 72 14.65 10.50 -7.48
N ASP A 73 14.46 11.60 -8.19
CA ASP A 73 13.73 12.76 -7.69
C ASP A 73 12.22 12.43 -7.71
N PRO A 74 11.54 12.35 -6.54
CA PRO A 74 10.12 12.04 -6.50
C PRO A 74 9.25 12.99 -7.35
N ALA A 75 9.68 14.25 -7.51
CA ALA A 75 8.98 15.24 -8.33
C ALA A 75 9.09 14.97 -9.84
N LYS A 76 10.10 14.20 -10.27
CA LYS A 76 10.38 13.83 -11.69
C LYS A 76 10.17 12.34 -11.96
N MET A 77 9.67 11.62 -10.97
CA MET A 77 9.52 10.16 -11.03
C MET A 77 8.71 9.70 -12.26
N PHE A 78 7.67 10.44 -12.61
CA PHE A 78 6.83 10.12 -13.77
C PHE A 78 7.63 10.12 -15.08
N GLU A 79 8.54 11.09 -15.27
CA GLU A 79 9.34 11.21 -16.50
C GLU A 79 10.35 10.07 -16.66
N SER A 80 10.90 9.56 -15.54
CA SER A 80 11.92 8.53 -15.56
C SER A 80 11.34 7.10 -15.68
N ILE A 81 10.15 6.85 -15.16
CA ILE A 81 9.56 5.50 -15.11
C ILE A 81 8.68 5.21 -16.33
N ALA A 82 8.03 6.23 -16.90
CA ALA A 82 7.18 6.07 -18.08
C ALA A 82 7.92 5.48 -19.31
N GLY A 83 9.27 5.65 -19.38
CA GLY A 83 10.10 5.13 -20.47
C GLY A 83 10.46 3.64 -20.38
N ASP A 84 10.47 3.06 -19.19
CA ASP A 84 11.07 1.72 -18.97
C ASP A 84 10.07 0.58 -18.76
N MET A 85 8.78 0.88 -18.71
CA MET A 85 7.77 -0.10 -18.25
C MET A 85 7.21 -1.01 -19.34
N ASN A 86 7.61 -0.88 -20.60
CA ASN A 86 7.14 -1.73 -21.72
C ASN A 86 5.64 -2.08 -21.68
N GLY A 87 4.79 -1.14 -21.24
CA GLY A 87 3.35 -1.32 -21.11
C GLY A 87 2.90 -2.10 -19.87
N THR A 88 3.80 -2.45 -18.94
CA THR A 88 3.47 -3.08 -17.66
C THR A 88 3.34 -2.00 -16.58
N VAL A 89 2.19 -1.94 -15.92
CA VAL A 89 1.93 -1.00 -14.82
C VAL A 89 1.99 -1.77 -13.50
N MET A 90 2.80 -1.29 -12.56
CA MET A 90 2.83 -1.83 -11.20
C MET A 90 1.69 -1.25 -10.35
N PRO A 91 1.13 -2.01 -9.39
CA PRO A 91 0.16 -1.47 -8.45
C PRO A 91 0.69 -0.23 -7.71
N GLY A 92 -0.11 0.84 -7.72
CA GLY A 92 0.28 2.13 -7.16
C GLY A 92 1.08 3.03 -8.12
N TRP A 93 1.38 2.56 -9.32
CA TRP A 93 2.13 3.29 -10.35
C TRP A 93 1.29 3.59 -11.60
N GLU A 94 -0.03 3.51 -11.46
CA GLU A 94 -0.96 3.81 -12.55
C GLU A 94 -0.78 5.28 -13.03
N PRO A 95 -0.87 5.56 -14.34
CA PRO A 95 -0.61 6.90 -14.89
C PRO A 95 -1.43 8.01 -14.23
N GLU A 96 -2.70 7.76 -13.94
CA GLU A 96 -3.57 8.73 -13.28
C GLU A 96 -3.08 9.03 -11.85
N ARG A 97 -2.61 8.02 -11.11
CA ARG A 97 -2.07 8.18 -9.78
C ARG A 97 -0.75 8.94 -9.81
N MET A 98 0.12 8.63 -10.75
CA MET A 98 1.41 9.31 -10.92
C MET A 98 1.27 10.79 -11.30
N ALA A 99 0.22 11.17 -12.02
CA ALA A 99 -0.08 12.58 -12.32
C ALA A 99 -0.31 13.42 -11.05
N HIS A 100 -0.77 12.80 -9.96
CA HIS A 100 -1.04 13.42 -8.67
C HIS A 100 0.00 13.11 -7.58
N VAL A 101 1.15 12.55 -7.96
CA VAL A 101 2.16 12.09 -6.98
C VAL A 101 2.61 13.19 -6.01
N LYS A 102 2.73 14.44 -6.45
CA LYS A 102 3.09 15.57 -5.58
C LYS A 102 2.02 15.83 -4.52
N GLU A 103 0.76 15.77 -4.90
CA GLU A 103 -0.37 15.94 -3.97
C GLU A 103 -0.39 14.80 -2.95
N LEU A 104 -0.13 13.56 -3.39
CA LEU A 104 -0.03 12.41 -2.50
C LEU A 104 1.09 12.57 -1.49
N PHE A 105 2.30 12.97 -1.91
CA PHE A 105 3.41 13.24 -0.98
C PHE A 105 3.06 14.34 0.03
N GLU A 106 2.42 15.42 -0.41
CA GLU A 106 1.99 16.49 0.48
C GLU A 106 0.95 16.01 1.52
N MET A 107 0.05 15.11 1.12
CA MET A 107 -0.93 14.50 2.05
C MET A 107 -0.25 13.67 3.15
N TYR A 108 0.88 13.03 2.85
CA TYR A 108 1.60 12.16 3.80
C TYR A 108 2.71 12.87 4.59
N LYS A 109 3.01 14.16 4.35
CA LYS A 109 4.13 14.86 4.98
C LYS A 109 4.12 14.85 6.51
N ASP A 110 2.92 14.86 7.12
CA ASP A 110 2.73 14.86 8.56
C ASP A 110 2.33 13.46 9.10
N VAL A 111 2.55 12.41 8.31
CA VAL A 111 2.23 11.02 8.68
C VAL A 111 3.53 10.26 8.91
N ASP A 112 3.87 10.04 10.16
CA ASP A 112 4.95 9.16 10.58
C ASP A 112 4.46 7.71 10.81
N ASP A 113 5.37 6.82 11.20
CA ASP A 113 5.06 5.41 11.46
C ASP A 113 4.00 5.25 12.57
N GLU A 114 4.05 6.05 13.62
CA GLU A 114 3.11 5.95 14.74
C GLU A 114 1.71 6.40 14.34
N LYS A 115 1.60 7.49 13.59
CA LYS A 115 0.32 7.98 13.07
C LYS A 115 -0.26 7.00 12.05
N LEU A 116 0.58 6.44 11.17
CA LEU A 116 0.14 5.43 10.21
C LEU A 116 -0.37 4.17 10.93
N PHE A 117 0.33 3.75 12.00
CA PHE A 117 -0.10 2.62 12.83
C PHE A 117 -1.43 2.89 13.55
N ALA A 118 -1.60 4.09 14.11
CA ALA A 118 -2.84 4.50 14.75
C ALA A 118 -4.02 4.51 13.75
N ASN A 119 -3.79 4.95 12.53
CA ASN A 119 -4.79 4.94 11.48
C ASN A 119 -5.13 3.51 11.01
N LEU A 120 -4.14 2.61 10.94
CA LEU A 120 -4.39 1.19 10.67
C LEU A 120 -5.25 0.56 11.78
N LYS A 121 -4.89 0.80 13.04
CA LYS A 121 -5.68 0.31 14.19
C LYS A 121 -7.12 0.79 14.10
N TYR A 122 -7.32 2.10 13.92
CA TYR A 122 -8.64 2.69 13.80
C TYR A 122 -9.45 2.04 12.67
N PHE A 123 -8.86 1.86 11.50
CA PHE A 123 -9.51 1.21 10.37
C PHE A 123 -9.92 -0.22 10.70
N LEU A 124 -9.02 -1.02 11.28
CA LEU A 124 -9.31 -2.41 11.65
C LEU A 124 -10.44 -2.47 12.68
N GLU A 125 -10.40 -1.67 13.73
CA GLU A 125 -11.47 -1.61 14.73
C GLU A 125 -12.85 -1.31 14.13
N ARG A 126 -12.89 -0.47 13.08
CA ARG A 126 -14.14 -0.13 12.40
C ARG A 126 -14.69 -1.25 11.52
N ILE A 127 -13.84 -2.05 10.89
CA ILE A 127 -14.26 -3.10 9.95
C ILE A 127 -14.47 -4.47 10.62
N MET A 128 -13.80 -4.75 11.76
CA MET A 128 -13.86 -6.06 12.42
C MET A 128 -15.27 -6.56 12.71
N PRO A 129 -16.23 -5.74 13.18
CA PRO A 129 -17.62 -6.24 13.39
C PRO A 129 -18.26 -6.81 12.12
N THR A 130 -17.94 -6.24 10.95
CA THR A 130 -18.42 -6.77 9.66
C THR A 130 -17.69 -8.05 9.28
N CYS A 131 -16.39 -8.11 9.53
CA CYS A 131 -15.59 -9.31 9.29
C CYS A 131 -16.10 -10.48 10.13
N ASP A 132 -16.38 -10.27 11.41
CA ASP A 132 -16.95 -11.27 12.30
C ASP A 132 -18.33 -11.75 11.83
N LYS A 133 -19.22 -10.82 11.48
CA LYS A 133 -20.56 -11.11 10.97
C LYS A 133 -20.57 -12.04 9.76
N TYR A 134 -19.61 -11.86 8.85
CA TYR A 134 -19.53 -12.61 7.60
C TYR A 134 -18.42 -13.68 7.58
N ASN A 135 -17.77 -13.92 8.72
CA ASN A 135 -16.64 -14.86 8.85
C ASN A 135 -15.53 -14.58 7.80
N ILE A 136 -15.10 -13.32 7.71
CA ILE A 136 -14.05 -12.87 6.81
C ILE A 136 -12.74 -12.71 7.60
N ASN A 137 -11.68 -13.36 7.12
CA ASN A 137 -10.32 -13.17 7.64
C ASN A 137 -9.60 -12.09 6.82
N MET A 138 -9.07 -11.08 7.52
CA MET A 138 -8.26 -10.03 6.90
C MET A 138 -6.78 -10.43 6.89
N ALA A 139 -6.18 -10.49 5.70
CA ALA A 139 -4.78 -10.86 5.51
C ALA A 139 -3.98 -9.64 5.04
N ILE A 140 -3.14 -9.08 5.91
CA ILE A 140 -2.30 -7.95 5.53
C ILE A 140 -1.07 -8.43 4.75
N HIS A 141 -0.82 -7.81 3.60
CA HIS A 141 0.44 -7.97 2.89
C HIS A 141 1.53 -7.17 3.64
N PRO A 142 2.67 -7.78 4.02
CA PRO A 142 3.81 -7.05 4.57
C PRO A 142 4.28 -5.95 3.62
N ASP A 143 4.87 -4.90 4.18
CA ASP A 143 5.39 -3.80 3.36
C ASP A 143 6.56 -4.27 2.49
N ASP A 144 6.56 -3.87 1.24
CA ASP A 144 7.56 -4.26 0.25
C ASP A 144 8.04 -3.02 -0.55
N PRO A 145 9.27 -2.56 -0.32
CA PRO A 145 10.26 -3.10 0.61
C PRO A 145 9.91 -2.85 2.08
N ALA A 146 10.53 -3.64 2.98
CA ALA A 146 10.34 -3.54 4.43
C ALA A 146 11.17 -2.40 5.06
N TRP A 147 11.17 -1.23 4.41
CA TRP A 147 11.80 0.02 4.87
C TRP A 147 11.17 1.21 4.15
N SER A 148 11.41 2.43 4.66
CA SER A 148 10.93 3.69 4.07
C SER A 148 11.43 3.83 2.62
N VAL A 149 10.54 4.28 1.74
CA VAL A 149 10.84 4.61 0.34
C VAL A 149 10.38 6.04 0.09
N PHE A 150 11.26 6.88 -0.43
CA PHE A 150 11.01 8.31 -0.68
C PHE A 150 10.55 9.08 0.56
N GLY A 151 10.99 8.67 1.76
CA GLY A 151 10.58 9.28 3.02
C GLY A 151 9.19 8.89 3.51
N LEU A 152 8.45 8.06 2.79
CA LEU A 152 7.13 7.57 3.21
C LEU A 152 7.27 6.48 4.28
N PRO A 153 6.42 6.48 5.32
CA PRO A 153 6.49 5.50 6.40
C PRO A 153 6.12 4.08 5.92
N ARG A 154 6.70 3.07 6.58
CA ARG A 154 6.38 1.65 6.41
C ARG A 154 6.25 1.00 7.78
N ILE A 155 5.15 0.29 8.01
CA ILE A 155 4.81 -0.19 9.36
C ILE A 155 4.74 -1.70 9.52
N ILE A 156 4.50 -2.47 8.48
CA ILE A 156 4.47 -3.94 8.54
C ILE A 156 5.80 -4.49 8.02
N ILE A 157 6.90 -4.14 8.71
CA ILE A 157 8.27 -4.31 8.24
C ILE A 157 9.07 -5.37 9.03
N ASN A 158 8.57 -5.81 10.18
CA ASN A 158 9.26 -6.77 11.03
C ASN A 158 8.30 -7.51 11.97
N LYS A 159 8.83 -8.53 12.66
CA LYS A 159 8.06 -9.35 13.62
C LYS A 159 7.40 -8.53 14.73
N GLN A 160 8.10 -7.51 15.27
CA GLN A 160 7.58 -6.71 16.38
C GLN A 160 6.35 -5.92 15.95
N ASN A 161 6.39 -5.33 14.75
CA ASN A 161 5.29 -4.58 14.19
C ASN A 161 4.09 -5.46 13.84
N ILE A 162 4.35 -6.68 13.34
CA ILE A 162 3.28 -7.68 13.11
C ILE A 162 2.62 -8.06 14.45
N LEU A 163 3.41 -8.34 15.49
CA LEU A 163 2.87 -8.66 16.81
C LEU A 163 2.14 -7.48 17.47
N ARG A 164 2.53 -6.25 17.17
CA ARG A 164 1.83 -5.03 17.61
C ARG A 164 0.46 -4.93 16.95
N MET A 165 0.36 -5.21 15.67
CA MET A 165 -0.91 -5.17 14.93
C MET A 165 -1.90 -6.24 15.41
N LEU A 166 -1.40 -7.41 15.85
CA LEU A 166 -2.23 -8.53 16.31
C LEU A 166 -2.74 -8.38 17.77
N LYS A 167 -2.37 -7.31 18.47
CA LYS A 167 -2.83 -6.98 19.83
C LYS A 167 -4.02 -6.03 19.84
#